data_e8a70d1cca44ce7d7b88f5c739b1b71d
#
_entry.id   e8a70d1cca44ce7d7b88f5c739b1b71d
#
_cell.length_a   1.000
_cell.length_b   1.000
_cell.length_c   1.000
_cell.angle_alpha   90.00
_cell.angle_beta   90.00
_cell.angle_gamma   90.00
#
_symmetry.space_group_name_H-M   'P 1'
#
loop_
_entity.id
_entity.type
_entity.pdbx_description
1 polymer ?
#
loop_
_entity_poly.entity_id
_entity_poly.type
_entity_poly.pdbx_seq_one_letter_code
_entity_poly.pdbx_strand_id
1 'polypeptide(L)'
;MDMEITFPGGKKVESHYGGFTVKTDQPVADGGSGTAPSPFDLFLASIGTCTGYYVLSFCQKNNIPTENMRLTASIQRNPGTHLVENIRIDIHVPREFPEKYKNAVVKAADACAVKRHLNKPPKIDIIVASH
;
A
#
# COMPACT_ATOMS: atom_id res chain seq x y z
N MET A 1 18.86 -1.44 5.39
CA MET A 1 17.90 -2.57 5.50
C MET A 1 18.08 -3.48 4.30
N ASP A 2 18.28 -4.76 4.55
CA ASP A 2 18.45 -5.73 3.50
C ASP A 2 17.26 -6.69 3.47
N MET A 3 16.84 -7.05 2.28
CA MET A 3 15.78 -8.03 2.07
C MET A 3 16.31 -9.18 1.23
N GLU A 4 15.99 -10.41 1.65
CA GLU A 4 16.28 -11.60 0.84
C GLU A 4 15.01 -12.06 0.13
N ILE A 5 15.12 -12.33 -1.15
CA ILE A 5 14.00 -12.78 -1.97
C ILE A 5 14.23 -14.24 -2.33
N THR A 6 13.23 -15.08 -2.06
CA THR A 6 13.32 -16.53 -2.28
C THR A 6 12.15 -17.04 -3.11
N PHE A 7 12.30 -18.26 -3.61
CA PHE A 7 11.36 -18.91 -4.53
C PHE A 7 10.92 -20.26 -3.93
N PRO A 8 9.84 -20.27 -3.12
CA PRO A 8 9.40 -21.49 -2.43
C PRO A 8 8.74 -22.53 -3.34
N GLY A 9 8.28 -22.14 -4.53
CA GLY A 9 7.66 -23.06 -5.48
C GLY A 9 6.54 -22.42 -6.28
N GLY A 10 6.24 -22.99 -7.45
CA GLY A 10 5.20 -22.47 -8.34
C GLY A 10 5.50 -21.03 -8.77
N LYS A 11 4.52 -20.16 -8.65
CA LYS A 11 4.67 -18.72 -8.92
C LYS A 11 4.87 -17.90 -7.64
N LYS A 12 5.14 -18.56 -6.53
CA LYS A 12 5.32 -17.90 -5.23
C LYS A 12 6.70 -17.25 -5.15
N VAL A 13 6.74 -16.04 -4.61
CA VAL A 13 7.98 -15.34 -4.31
C VAL A 13 7.81 -14.71 -2.93
N GLU A 14 8.81 -14.86 -2.08
CA GLU A 14 8.77 -14.36 -0.71
C GLU A 14 9.90 -13.37 -0.45
N SER A 15 9.61 -12.38 0.37
CA SER A 15 10.60 -11.42 0.86
C SER A 15 10.76 -11.58 2.38
N HIS A 16 12.00 -11.63 2.83
CA HIS A 16 12.35 -11.78 4.25
C HIS A 16 13.19 -10.60 4.71
N TYR A 17 12.75 -9.95 5.79
CA TYR A 17 13.49 -8.86 6.41
C TYR A 17 13.03 -8.68 7.85
N GLY A 18 13.95 -8.32 8.75
CA GLY A 18 13.61 -7.93 10.12
C GLY A 18 12.73 -8.94 10.88
N GLY A 19 12.85 -10.24 10.60
CA GLY A 19 12.01 -11.27 11.19
C GLY A 19 10.64 -11.43 10.53
N PHE A 20 10.32 -10.62 9.51
CA PHE A 20 9.07 -10.71 8.78
C PHE A 20 9.23 -11.48 7.48
N THR A 21 8.17 -12.16 7.07
CA THR A 21 8.05 -12.79 5.77
C THR A 21 6.84 -12.18 5.04
N VAL A 22 7.09 -11.61 3.86
CA VAL A 22 6.02 -11.14 2.99
C VAL A 22 5.85 -12.16 1.87
N LYS A 23 4.71 -12.83 1.86
CA LYS A 23 4.39 -13.89 0.90
C LYS A 23 3.64 -13.32 -0.29
N THR A 24 4.03 -13.72 -1.49
CA THR A 24 3.30 -13.39 -2.72
C THR A 24 3.05 -14.63 -3.55
N ASP A 25 2.03 -14.56 -4.37
CA ASP A 25 1.67 -15.56 -5.35
C ASP A 25 1.08 -14.84 -6.57
N GLN A 26 0.58 -15.58 -7.52
CA GLN A 26 -0.19 -15.05 -8.62
C GLN A 26 -1.60 -15.65 -8.60
N PRO A 27 -2.59 -14.96 -9.20
CA PRO A 27 -3.93 -15.55 -9.38
C PRO A 27 -3.86 -16.82 -10.21
N VAL A 28 -4.82 -17.72 -10.03
CA VAL A 28 -4.90 -18.96 -10.80
C VAL A 28 -4.93 -18.67 -12.31
N ALA A 29 -5.63 -17.60 -12.72
CA ALA A 29 -5.71 -17.19 -14.12
C ALA A 29 -4.32 -16.84 -14.71
N ASP A 30 -3.36 -16.46 -13.88
CA ASP A 30 -1.99 -16.09 -14.29
C ASP A 30 -0.98 -17.20 -13.98
N GLY A 31 -1.46 -18.41 -13.72
CA GLY A 31 -0.63 -19.59 -13.49
C GLY A 31 -0.20 -19.81 -12.06
N GLY A 32 -0.67 -19.01 -11.12
CA GLY A 32 -0.41 -19.19 -9.70
C GLY A 32 -1.43 -20.10 -9.02
N SER A 33 -1.36 -20.17 -7.70
CA SER A 33 -2.27 -20.92 -6.86
C SER A 33 -3.27 -20.06 -6.08
N GLY A 34 -3.15 -18.74 -6.20
CA GLY A 34 -4.03 -17.80 -5.51
C GLY A 34 -3.93 -17.83 -3.99
N THR A 35 -2.78 -18.23 -3.44
CA THR A 35 -2.61 -18.44 -1.99
C THR A 35 -2.15 -17.20 -1.23
N ALA A 36 -1.76 -16.15 -1.95
CA ALA A 36 -1.30 -14.89 -1.39
C ALA A 36 -1.53 -13.76 -2.41
N PRO A 37 -1.50 -12.50 -1.97
CA PRO A 37 -1.61 -11.38 -2.90
C PRO A 37 -0.46 -11.36 -3.91
N SER A 38 -0.72 -10.82 -5.10
CA SER A 38 0.36 -10.56 -6.05
C SER A 38 1.24 -9.42 -5.55
N PRO A 39 2.51 -9.34 -6.00
CA PRO A 39 3.37 -8.21 -5.64
C PRO A 39 2.75 -6.84 -5.94
N PHE A 40 2.06 -6.71 -7.07
CA PHE A 40 1.43 -5.44 -7.42
C PHE A 40 0.27 -5.09 -6.48
N ASP A 41 -0.52 -6.08 -6.05
CA ASP A 41 -1.58 -5.86 -5.06
C ASP A 41 -0.99 -5.37 -3.73
N LEU A 42 0.19 -5.87 -3.34
CA LEU A 42 0.89 -5.38 -2.15
C LEU A 42 1.33 -3.93 -2.32
N PHE A 43 1.75 -3.53 -3.50
CA PHE A 43 2.06 -2.14 -3.80
C PHE A 43 0.83 -1.25 -3.60
N LEU A 44 -0.32 -1.65 -4.16
CA LEU A 44 -1.57 -0.91 -3.98
C LEU A 44 -2.00 -0.88 -2.51
N ALA A 45 -1.91 -2.02 -1.83
CA ALA A 45 -2.23 -2.11 -0.41
C ALA A 45 -1.32 -1.19 0.42
N SER A 46 -0.04 -1.06 0.07
CA SER A 46 0.89 -0.20 0.78
C SER A 46 0.52 1.28 0.66
N ILE A 47 -0.02 1.70 -0.47
CA ILE A 47 -0.53 3.07 -0.65
C ILE A 47 -1.67 3.33 0.34
N GLY A 48 -2.62 2.41 0.41
CA GLY A 48 -3.75 2.52 1.33
C GLY A 48 -3.36 2.45 2.80
N THR A 49 -2.53 1.48 3.18
CA THR A 49 -2.12 1.31 4.58
C THR A 49 -1.22 2.43 5.05
N CYS A 50 -0.32 2.93 4.20
CA CYS A 50 0.52 4.07 4.54
C CYS A 50 -0.32 5.33 4.73
N THR A 51 -1.24 5.60 3.82
CA THR A 51 -2.20 6.71 3.95
C THR A 51 -2.98 6.57 5.27
N GLY A 52 -3.47 5.37 5.55
CA GLY A 52 -4.20 5.07 6.80
C GLY A 52 -3.36 5.33 8.04
N TYR A 53 -2.07 5.01 8.02
CA TYR A 53 -1.17 5.30 9.13
C TYR A 53 -1.09 6.80 9.42
N TYR A 54 -1.01 7.63 8.39
CA TYR A 54 -0.96 9.09 8.58
C TYR A 54 -2.29 9.64 9.11
N VAL A 55 -3.42 9.08 8.66
CA VAL A 55 -4.74 9.40 9.22
C VAL A 55 -4.80 9.00 10.70
N LEU A 56 -4.36 7.79 11.02
CA LEU A 56 -4.32 7.29 12.40
C LEU A 56 -3.49 8.21 13.30
N SER A 57 -2.27 8.55 12.86
CA SER A 57 -1.38 9.43 13.63
C SER A 57 -2.00 10.80 13.88
N PHE A 58 -2.65 11.38 12.87
CA PHE A 58 -3.37 12.64 13.01
C PHE A 58 -4.47 12.53 14.07
N CYS A 59 -5.28 11.47 13.98
CA CYS A 59 -6.38 11.27 14.91
C CYS A 59 -5.89 11.06 16.34
N GLN A 60 -4.82 10.28 16.53
CA GLN A 60 -4.22 10.07 17.84
C GLN A 60 -3.72 11.37 18.46
N LYS A 61 -3.07 12.22 17.68
CA LYS A 61 -2.58 13.53 18.15
C LYS A 61 -3.70 14.47 18.57
N ASN A 62 -4.86 14.33 17.97
CA ASN A 62 -6.01 15.21 18.21
C ASN A 62 -7.11 14.54 19.05
N ASN A 63 -6.80 13.39 19.65
CA ASN A 63 -7.73 12.65 20.50
C ASN A 63 -9.05 12.31 19.79
N ILE A 64 -8.96 11.93 18.51
CA ILE A 64 -10.11 11.52 17.70
C ILE A 64 -10.14 10.00 17.65
N PRO A 65 -11.23 9.34 18.10
CA PRO A 65 -11.35 7.89 17.99
C PRO A 65 -11.42 7.43 16.54
N THR A 66 -10.76 6.32 16.22
CA THR A 66 -10.75 5.75 14.87
C THR A 66 -11.59 4.49 14.69
N GLU A 67 -12.25 4.03 15.76
CA GLU A 67 -13.03 2.79 15.76
C GLU A 67 -14.10 2.73 14.67
N ASN A 68 -14.75 3.87 14.41
CA ASN A 68 -15.80 3.98 13.41
C ASN A 68 -15.33 4.67 12.13
N MET A 69 -14.02 4.65 11.90
CA MET A 69 -13.41 5.20 10.68
C MET A 69 -12.88 4.06 9.82
N ARG A 70 -12.86 4.29 8.53
CA ARG A 70 -12.21 3.40 7.57
C ARG A 70 -11.82 4.20 6.33
N LEU A 71 -10.88 3.68 5.59
CA LEU A 71 -10.51 4.21 4.28
C LEU A 71 -10.90 3.18 3.22
N THR A 72 -11.31 3.68 2.07
CA THR A 72 -11.47 2.83 0.88
C THR A 72 -10.59 3.38 -0.23
N ALA A 73 -9.96 2.48 -0.99
CA ALA A 73 -9.17 2.83 -2.15
C ALA A 73 -9.86 2.27 -3.40
N SER A 74 -10.14 3.15 -4.35
CA SER A 74 -10.72 2.79 -5.64
C SER A 74 -9.64 2.87 -6.70
N ILE A 75 -9.38 1.78 -7.39
CA ILE A 75 -8.31 1.64 -8.36
C ILE A 75 -8.91 1.67 -9.76
N GLN A 76 -8.47 2.63 -10.58
CA GLN A 76 -8.92 2.74 -11.96
C GLN A 76 -7.76 2.42 -12.90
N ARG A 77 -7.96 1.43 -13.77
CA ARG A 77 -6.98 1.03 -14.78
C ARG A 77 -7.37 1.55 -16.13
N ASN A 78 -6.37 1.87 -16.94
CA ASN A 78 -6.59 2.17 -18.35
C ASN A 78 -6.97 0.87 -19.07
N PRO A 79 -8.11 0.80 -19.77
CA PRO A 79 -8.56 -0.44 -20.41
C PRO A 79 -7.65 -0.90 -21.56
N GLY A 80 -6.90 0.01 -22.19
CA GLY A 80 -5.98 -0.33 -23.27
C GLY A 80 -4.62 -0.80 -22.79
N THR A 81 -4.04 -0.12 -21.79
CA THR A 81 -2.69 -0.39 -21.29
C THR A 81 -2.66 -1.25 -20.05
N HIS A 82 -3.79 -1.38 -19.34
CA HIS A 82 -3.93 -2.02 -18.02
C HIS A 82 -3.15 -1.34 -16.89
N LEU A 83 -2.51 -0.20 -17.17
CA LEU A 83 -1.83 0.58 -16.14
C LEU A 83 -2.83 1.24 -15.20
N VAL A 84 -2.48 1.32 -13.92
CA VAL A 84 -3.25 2.10 -12.97
C VAL A 84 -3.03 3.58 -13.28
N GLU A 85 -4.10 4.28 -13.59
CA GLU A 85 -4.03 5.71 -13.93
C GLU A 85 -4.66 6.61 -12.87
N ASN A 86 -5.47 6.04 -11.97
CA ASN A 86 -6.04 6.79 -10.87
C ASN A 86 -6.24 5.90 -9.65
N ILE A 87 -5.91 6.44 -8.49
CA ILE A 87 -6.19 5.83 -7.18
C ILE A 87 -6.89 6.90 -6.37
N ARG A 88 -8.14 6.63 -6.01
CA ARG A 88 -8.91 7.52 -5.14
C ARG A 88 -9.01 6.88 -3.76
N ILE A 89 -8.65 7.63 -2.73
CA ILE A 89 -8.80 7.20 -1.34
C ILE A 89 -9.85 8.06 -0.67
N ASP A 90 -10.91 7.42 -0.17
CA ASP A 90 -11.95 8.07 0.59
C ASP A 90 -11.75 7.76 2.08
N ILE A 91 -11.71 8.80 2.90
CA ILE A 91 -11.64 8.70 4.35
C ILE A 91 -13.07 8.78 4.88
N HIS A 92 -13.60 7.67 5.36
CA HIS A 92 -14.96 7.61 5.90
C HIS A 92 -14.92 7.92 7.38
N VAL A 93 -15.61 8.99 7.74
CA VAL A 93 -15.64 9.49 9.13
C VAL A 93 -17.06 9.41 9.69
N PRO A 94 -17.22 9.16 11.00
CA PRO A 94 -18.54 9.21 11.63
C PRO A 94 -19.03 10.66 11.76
N ARG A 95 -20.31 10.83 12.11
CA ARG A 95 -20.90 12.16 12.31
C ARG A 95 -20.18 12.97 13.37
N GLU A 96 -19.65 12.29 14.38
CA GLU A 96 -18.94 12.91 15.51
C GLU A 96 -17.58 13.47 15.13
N PHE A 97 -17.07 13.13 13.96
CA PHE A 97 -15.77 13.63 13.50
C PHE A 97 -15.82 15.16 13.41
N PRO A 98 -14.88 15.87 14.07
CA PRO A 98 -14.92 17.32 14.11
C PRO A 98 -14.78 17.96 12.73
N GLU A 99 -15.74 18.77 12.35
CA GLU A 99 -15.76 19.44 11.04
C GLU A 99 -14.49 20.24 10.79
N LYS A 100 -13.95 20.90 11.84
CA LYS A 100 -12.73 21.69 11.74
C LYS A 100 -11.49 20.90 11.33
N TYR A 101 -11.49 19.56 11.50
CA TYR A 101 -10.36 18.72 11.20
C TYR A 101 -10.45 18.01 9.84
N LYS A 102 -11.54 18.15 9.10
CA LYS A 102 -11.72 17.44 7.83
C LYS A 102 -10.65 17.80 6.80
N ASN A 103 -10.35 19.08 6.64
CA ASN A 103 -9.29 19.50 5.72
C ASN A 103 -7.90 19.11 6.22
N ALA A 104 -7.68 19.19 7.52
CA ALA A 104 -6.39 18.87 8.12
C ALA A 104 -6.05 17.39 8.02
N VAL A 105 -7.04 16.48 8.19
CA VAL A 105 -6.80 15.05 8.06
C VAL A 105 -6.47 14.65 6.62
N VAL A 106 -7.07 15.31 5.64
CA VAL A 106 -6.73 15.10 4.23
C VAL A 106 -5.29 15.52 3.94
N LYS A 107 -4.85 16.65 4.47
CA LYS A 107 -3.46 17.11 4.34
C LYS A 107 -2.48 16.14 5.00
N ALA A 108 -2.83 15.62 6.17
CA ALA A 108 -2.02 14.63 6.86
C ALA A 108 -1.90 13.35 6.04
N ALA A 109 -3.01 12.86 5.49
CA ALA A 109 -3.03 11.68 4.62
C ALA A 109 -2.17 11.87 3.37
N ASP A 110 -2.18 13.06 2.81
CA ASP A 110 -1.44 13.40 1.58
C ASP A 110 0.09 13.41 1.79
N ALA A 111 0.56 13.46 3.01
CA ALA A 111 1.98 13.39 3.36
C ALA A 111 2.54 11.95 3.40
N CYS A 112 1.78 10.95 2.97
CA CYS A 112 2.14 9.54 2.96
C CYS A 112 3.53 9.29 2.34
N ALA A 113 4.35 8.50 3.04
CA ALA A 113 5.72 8.21 2.60
C ALA A 113 5.77 7.50 1.25
N VAL A 114 4.84 6.57 0.99
CA VAL A 114 4.77 5.87 -0.30
C VAL A 114 4.48 6.87 -1.41
N LYS A 115 3.50 7.76 -1.22
CA LYS A 115 3.16 8.78 -2.21
C LYS A 115 4.34 9.71 -2.49
N ARG A 116 5.09 10.12 -1.46
CA ARG A 116 6.29 10.95 -1.64
C ARG A 116 7.34 10.25 -2.50
N HIS A 117 7.50 8.93 -2.36
CA HIS A 117 8.45 8.16 -3.17
C HIS A 117 7.97 7.94 -4.60
N LEU A 118 6.66 7.97 -4.85
CA LEU A 118 6.12 7.97 -6.21
C LEU A 118 6.36 9.30 -6.91
N ASN A 119 6.30 10.40 -6.18
CA ASN A 119 6.57 11.74 -6.73
C ASN A 119 8.07 11.98 -6.98
N LYS A 120 8.92 11.34 -6.19
CA LYS A 120 10.37 11.41 -6.34
C LYS A 120 10.95 10.00 -6.19
N PRO A 121 10.83 9.18 -7.26
CA PRO A 121 11.17 7.77 -7.17
C PRO A 121 12.66 7.53 -6.98
N PRO A 122 13.02 6.44 -6.27
CA PRO A 122 14.42 6.06 -6.15
C PRO A 122 14.94 5.49 -7.47
N LYS A 123 16.25 5.54 -7.65
CA LYS A 123 16.93 4.79 -8.69
C LYS A 123 16.91 3.31 -8.32
N ILE A 124 16.61 2.44 -9.28
CA ILE A 124 16.58 0.99 -9.08
C ILE A 124 17.58 0.36 -10.03
N ASP A 125 18.61 -0.29 -9.49
CA ASP A 125 19.62 -1.00 -10.26
C ASP A 125 19.43 -2.51 -10.07
N ILE A 126 19.48 -3.25 -11.17
CA ILE A 126 19.36 -4.71 -11.16
C ILE A 126 20.59 -5.28 -11.86
N ILE A 127 21.35 -6.10 -11.14
CA ILE A 127 22.57 -6.72 -11.63
C ILE A 127 22.55 -8.21 -11.34
N VAL A 128 23.36 -8.97 -12.09
CA VAL A 128 23.63 -10.38 -11.76
C VAL A 128 24.90 -10.44 -10.93
N ALA A 129 24.79 -11.03 -9.74
CA ALA A 129 25.95 -11.32 -8.89
C ALA A 129 26.25 -12.81 -8.93
N SER A 130 27.49 -13.16 -9.22
CA SER A 130 27.94 -14.56 -9.25
C SER A 130 28.73 -14.87 -7.97
N HIS A 131 28.50 -16.07 -7.42
CA HIS A 131 29.23 -16.54 -6.23
C HIS A 131 29.53 -18.03 -6.28
#